data_36395df21f471f04c608633153b0a901
#
_entry.id   36395df21f471f04c608633153b0a901
#
_cell.length_a   1.000
_cell.length_b   1.000
_cell.length_c   1.000
_cell.angle_alpha   90.00
_cell.angle_beta   90.00
_cell.angle_gamma   90.00
#
_symmetry.space_group_name_H-M   'P 1'
#
loop_
_entity.id
_entity.type
_entity.pdbx_description
1 polymer ?
#
loop_
_entity_poly.entity_id
_entity_poly.type
_entity_poly.pdbx_seq_one_letter_code
_entity_poly.pdbx_strand_id
1 'polypeptide(L)'
;MNKIILSILILFLCVGNAYSAGSSGGDGGNKSNYDQAVKLIKSAKKYEEKGKKNKATSKYEKALKLLLKSNKEKPNKADTLNYLGFASRKIGDFESGEKYYLQGLMIEPKHIGINEYLGELYVATNRHNLAVERLEVLKGCGCEEYEELKAIIAGEKVSKY
;
A
#
# COMPACT_ATOMS: atom_id res chain seq x y z
N MET A 1 79.89 11.41 39.77
CA MET A 1 79.13 11.84 38.55
C MET A 1 78.26 10.68 38.11
N ASN A 2 77.07 10.52 38.72
CA ASN A 2 76.19 9.41 38.46
C ASN A 2 74.93 9.91 37.69
N LYS A 3 74.77 9.48 36.48
CA LYS A 3 73.57 9.76 35.66
C LYS A 3 72.54 8.73 36.00
N ILE A 4 71.46 9.16 36.65
CA ILE A 4 70.26 8.35 36.91
C ILE A 4 69.41 8.43 35.66
N ILE A 5 69.29 7.30 34.96
CA ILE A 5 68.38 7.15 33.81
C ILE A 5 67.04 6.77 34.39
N LEU A 6 66.07 7.68 34.26
CA LEU A 6 64.68 7.47 34.67
C LEU A 6 63.95 6.82 33.51
N SER A 7 63.74 5.52 33.61
CA SER A 7 62.89 4.79 32.62
C SER A 7 61.39 5.05 32.89
N ILE A 8 60.78 5.82 32.01
CA ILE A 8 59.31 6.02 32.02
C ILE A 8 58.67 4.83 31.31
N LEU A 9 58.04 3.97 32.10
CA LEU A 9 57.25 2.89 31.60
C LEU A 9 55.87 3.45 31.14
N ILE A 10 55.70 3.62 29.83
CA ILE A 10 54.43 4.03 29.25
C ILE A 10 53.55 2.80 29.16
N LEU A 11 52.55 2.71 30.05
CA LEU A 11 51.53 1.69 30.05
C LEU A 11 50.52 2.04 28.93
N PHE A 12 50.60 1.33 27.81
CA PHE A 12 49.60 1.46 26.72
C PHE A 12 48.33 0.73 27.14
N LEU A 13 47.35 1.47 27.63
CA LEU A 13 45.98 0.97 27.81
C LEU A 13 45.34 0.79 26.43
N CYS A 14 45.37 -0.42 25.91
CA CYS A 14 44.54 -0.81 24.76
C CYS A 14 43.06 -0.76 25.18
N VAL A 15 42.40 0.35 24.89
CA VAL A 15 40.92 0.41 24.92
C VAL A 15 40.44 -0.39 23.71
N GLY A 16 40.10 -1.65 23.94
CA GLY A 16 39.42 -2.49 22.94
C GLY A 16 38.03 -1.92 22.67
N ASN A 17 37.87 -1.23 21.55
CA ASN A 17 36.54 -0.98 21.00
C ASN A 17 35.94 -2.33 20.62
N ALA A 18 35.08 -2.86 21.47
CA ALA A 18 34.19 -3.94 21.11
C ALA A 18 33.22 -3.40 20.07
N TYR A 19 33.54 -3.58 18.79
CA TYR A 19 32.55 -3.52 17.72
C TYR A 19 31.56 -4.66 17.99
N SER A 20 30.43 -4.32 18.58
CA SER A 20 29.28 -5.18 18.56
C SER A 20 28.98 -5.44 17.09
N ALA A 21 29.34 -6.62 16.60
CA ALA A 21 28.84 -7.13 15.34
C ALA A 21 27.32 -7.17 15.50
N GLY A 22 26.64 -6.18 14.90
CA GLY A 22 25.21 -6.15 14.77
C GLY A 22 24.82 -7.43 14.06
N SER A 23 24.33 -8.41 14.82
CA SER A 23 23.58 -9.54 14.28
C SER A 23 22.51 -8.93 13.40
N SER A 24 22.63 -9.11 12.08
CA SER A 24 21.50 -8.95 11.17
C SER A 24 20.52 -10.06 11.52
N GLY A 25 19.80 -9.84 12.62
CA GLY A 25 18.63 -10.61 12.96
C GLY A 25 17.69 -10.49 11.78
N GLY A 26 17.51 -11.59 11.06
CA GLY A 26 16.45 -11.71 10.09
C GLY A 26 15.18 -11.25 10.77
N ASP A 27 14.59 -10.15 10.28
CA ASP A 27 13.34 -9.60 10.77
C ASP A 27 12.20 -10.61 10.57
N GLY A 28 12.05 -11.49 11.56
CA GLY A 28 10.84 -12.25 11.82
C GLY A 28 9.75 -11.35 12.37
N GLY A 29 9.88 -10.03 12.18
CA GLY A 29 8.96 -9.02 12.64
C GLY A 29 7.56 -9.35 12.15
N ASN A 30 6.65 -9.41 13.08
CA ASN A 30 5.23 -9.65 12.85
C ASN A 30 4.73 -8.62 11.84
N LYS A 31 4.48 -9.07 10.58
CA LYS A 31 4.08 -8.20 9.46
C LYS A 31 2.87 -7.39 9.87
N SER A 32 2.90 -6.10 9.58
CA SER A 32 1.77 -5.20 9.90
C SER A 32 0.46 -5.74 9.32
N ASN A 33 -0.68 -5.33 9.91
CA ASN A 33 -2.00 -5.66 9.38
C ASN A 33 -2.14 -5.19 7.93
N TYR A 34 -1.55 -4.05 7.58
CA TYR A 34 -1.50 -3.53 6.21
C TYR A 34 -0.76 -4.47 5.25
N ASP A 35 0.46 -4.87 5.59
CA ASP A 35 1.26 -5.75 4.71
C ASP A 35 0.61 -7.12 4.50
N GLN A 36 -0.01 -7.66 5.54
CA GLN A 36 -0.76 -8.91 5.45
C GLN A 36 -1.97 -8.76 4.52
N ALA A 37 -2.70 -7.65 4.63
CA ALA A 37 -3.84 -7.35 3.76
C ALA A 37 -3.43 -7.20 2.30
N VAL A 38 -2.36 -6.46 2.01
CA VAL A 38 -1.83 -6.30 0.64
C VAL A 38 -1.46 -7.65 0.02
N LYS A 39 -0.87 -8.57 0.79
CA LYS A 39 -0.59 -9.94 0.32
C LYS A 39 -1.86 -10.73 0.00
N LEU A 40 -2.90 -10.58 0.82
CA LEU A 40 -4.20 -11.22 0.56
C LEU A 40 -4.83 -10.68 -0.71
N ILE A 41 -4.78 -9.36 -0.95
CA ILE A 41 -5.28 -8.73 -2.18
C ILE A 41 -4.51 -9.25 -3.40
N LYS A 42 -3.17 -9.29 -3.36
CA LYS A 42 -2.37 -9.87 -4.44
C LYS A 42 -2.74 -11.34 -4.71
N SER A 43 -3.00 -12.11 -3.67
CA SER A 43 -3.46 -13.49 -3.80
C SER A 43 -4.88 -13.59 -4.39
N ALA A 44 -5.78 -12.67 -4.01
CA ALA A 44 -7.14 -12.60 -4.53
C ALA A 44 -7.15 -12.33 -6.04
N LYS A 45 -6.38 -11.32 -6.49
CA LYS A 45 -6.21 -11.02 -7.93
C LYS A 45 -5.79 -12.25 -8.74
N LYS A 46 -4.82 -13.05 -8.22
CA LYS A 46 -4.39 -14.30 -8.87
C LYS A 46 -5.51 -15.37 -8.92
N TYR A 47 -6.43 -15.38 -7.96
CA TYR A 47 -7.59 -16.28 -8.01
C TYR A 47 -8.64 -15.80 -9.02
N GLU A 48 -8.84 -14.50 -9.17
CA GLU A 48 -9.70 -13.93 -10.21
C GLU A 48 -9.21 -14.28 -11.62
N GLU A 49 -7.92 -14.08 -11.89
CA GLU A 49 -7.28 -14.45 -13.16
C GLU A 49 -7.50 -15.93 -13.51
N LYS A 50 -7.62 -16.78 -12.51
CA LYS A 50 -7.91 -18.23 -12.66
C LYS A 50 -9.40 -18.56 -12.64
N GLY A 51 -10.29 -17.57 -12.67
CA GLY A 51 -11.74 -17.76 -12.61
C GLY A 51 -12.27 -18.28 -11.26
N LYS A 52 -11.45 -18.30 -10.21
CA LYS A 52 -11.80 -18.84 -8.88
C LYS A 52 -12.45 -17.77 -7.99
N LYS A 53 -13.58 -17.21 -8.43
CA LYS A 53 -14.25 -16.05 -7.79
C LYS A 53 -14.46 -16.21 -6.28
N ASN A 54 -15.05 -17.33 -5.82
CA ASN A 54 -15.31 -17.54 -4.40
C ASN A 54 -14.03 -17.49 -3.53
N LYS A 55 -12.92 -18.00 -4.07
CA LYS A 55 -11.62 -17.94 -3.36
C LYS A 55 -11.08 -16.51 -3.32
N ALA A 56 -11.26 -15.75 -4.40
CA ALA A 56 -10.89 -14.36 -4.46
C ALA A 56 -11.68 -13.52 -3.45
N THR A 57 -13.02 -13.64 -3.46
CA THR A 57 -13.91 -12.94 -2.52
C THR A 57 -13.52 -13.20 -1.06
N SER A 58 -13.31 -14.47 -0.68
CA SER A 58 -12.87 -14.81 0.68
C SER A 58 -11.53 -14.16 1.08
N LYS A 59 -10.63 -13.97 0.11
CA LYS A 59 -9.36 -13.26 0.36
C LYS A 59 -9.56 -11.76 0.52
N TYR A 60 -10.45 -11.15 -0.29
CA TYR A 60 -10.79 -9.73 -0.14
C TYR A 60 -11.47 -9.44 1.19
N GLU A 61 -12.40 -10.28 1.64
CA GLU A 61 -13.02 -10.15 2.97
C GLU A 61 -12.00 -10.22 4.12
N LYS A 62 -11.03 -11.14 4.02
CA LYS A 62 -9.94 -11.24 5.01
C LYS A 62 -9.04 -10.00 4.97
N ALA A 63 -8.72 -9.52 3.77
CA ALA A 63 -7.94 -8.30 3.60
C ALA A 63 -8.67 -7.10 4.20
N LEU A 64 -9.97 -6.94 3.94
CA LEU A 64 -10.80 -5.88 4.49
C LEU A 64 -10.75 -5.83 6.03
N LYS A 65 -10.87 -6.99 6.69
CA LYS A 65 -10.77 -7.08 8.16
C LYS A 65 -9.41 -6.59 8.68
N LEU A 66 -8.33 -6.92 8.00
CA LEU A 66 -6.98 -6.48 8.38
C LEU A 66 -6.76 -4.98 8.09
N LEU A 67 -7.29 -4.47 6.97
CA LEU A 67 -7.22 -3.06 6.63
C LEU A 67 -7.99 -2.20 7.62
N LEU A 68 -9.16 -2.64 8.08
CA LEU A 68 -9.92 -1.96 9.13
C LEU A 68 -9.12 -1.87 10.44
N LYS A 69 -8.41 -2.93 10.83
CA LYS A 69 -7.50 -2.91 11.98
C LYS A 69 -6.36 -1.92 11.74
N SER A 70 -5.71 -2.00 10.57
CA SER A 70 -4.63 -1.09 10.20
C SER A 70 -5.07 0.38 10.23
N ASN A 71 -6.26 0.68 9.70
CA ASN A 71 -6.81 2.03 9.71
C ASN A 71 -7.15 2.53 11.13
N LYS A 72 -7.55 1.63 12.04
CA LYS A 72 -7.75 1.96 13.45
C LYS A 72 -6.42 2.25 14.16
N GLU A 73 -5.37 1.48 13.86
CA GLU A 73 -4.04 1.63 14.45
C GLU A 73 -3.32 2.88 13.94
N LYS A 74 -3.43 3.15 12.65
CA LYS A 74 -2.80 4.28 11.95
C LYS A 74 -3.81 4.94 11.01
N PRO A 75 -4.68 5.80 11.52
CA PRO A 75 -5.71 6.46 10.71
C PRO A 75 -5.10 7.44 9.70
N ASN A 76 -5.91 7.89 8.76
CA ASN A 76 -5.58 8.93 7.79
C ASN A 76 -4.37 8.58 6.91
N LYS A 77 -4.30 7.34 6.42
CA LYS A 77 -3.35 6.91 5.41
C LYS A 77 -4.10 6.68 4.09
N ALA A 78 -3.81 7.49 3.08
CA ALA A 78 -4.47 7.40 1.77
C ALA A 78 -4.33 6.00 1.16
N ASP A 79 -3.16 5.38 1.22
CA ASP A 79 -2.94 4.01 0.77
C ASP A 79 -3.84 2.98 1.47
N THR A 80 -4.04 3.12 2.79
CA THR A 80 -4.92 2.20 3.54
C THR A 80 -6.36 2.37 3.10
N LEU A 81 -6.81 3.62 2.90
CA LEU A 81 -8.14 3.95 2.41
C LEU A 81 -8.34 3.49 0.96
N ASN A 82 -7.31 3.60 0.12
CA ASN A 82 -7.31 3.03 -1.23
C ASN A 82 -7.60 1.52 -1.21
N TYR A 83 -6.88 0.76 -0.41
CA TYR A 83 -7.09 -0.69 -0.31
C TYR A 83 -8.40 -1.07 0.39
N LEU A 84 -8.90 -0.27 1.34
CA LEU A 84 -10.24 -0.43 1.92
C LEU A 84 -11.31 -0.26 0.82
N GLY A 85 -11.21 0.82 0.05
CA GLY A 85 -12.11 1.06 -1.08
C GLY A 85 -12.06 -0.09 -2.10
N PHE A 86 -10.87 -0.49 -2.47
CA PHE A 86 -10.65 -1.59 -3.42
C PHE A 86 -11.27 -2.91 -2.92
N ALA A 87 -10.97 -3.33 -1.68
CA ALA A 87 -11.48 -4.58 -1.14
C ALA A 87 -13.01 -4.57 -0.97
N SER A 88 -13.59 -3.44 -0.50
CA SER A 88 -15.05 -3.27 -0.41
C SER A 88 -15.72 -3.43 -1.76
N ARG A 89 -15.22 -2.73 -2.78
CA ARG A 89 -15.73 -2.82 -4.14
C ARG A 89 -15.66 -4.26 -4.69
N LYS A 90 -14.55 -4.96 -4.47
CA LYS A 90 -14.33 -6.35 -4.93
C LYS A 90 -15.25 -7.39 -4.28
N ILE A 91 -15.87 -7.08 -3.16
CA ILE A 91 -16.92 -7.91 -2.53
C ILE A 91 -18.34 -7.42 -2.85
N GLY A 92 -18.48 -6.39 -3.70
CA GLY A 92 -19.77 -5.84 -4.15
C GLY A 92 -20.30 -4.70 -3.30
N ASP A 93 -19.58 -4.26 -2.27
CA ASP A 93 -19.96 -3.10 -1.45
C ASP A 93 -19.40 -1.80 -2.07
N PHE A 94 -20.09 -1.34 -3.13
CA PHE A 94 -19.68 -0.13 -3.87
C PHE A 94 -19.84 1.14 -3.03
N GLU A 95 -20.83 1.21 -2.15
CA GLU A 95 -21.08 2.37 -1.29
C GLU A 95 -19.92 2.59 -0.32
N SER A 96 -19.53 1.55 0.44
CA SER A 96 -18.36 1.63 1.31
C SER A 96 -17.09 1.87 0.51
N GLY A 97 -16.96 1.28 -0.68
CA GLY A 97 -15.84 1.48 -1.59
C GLY A 97 -15.65 2.95 -1.93
N GLU A 98 -16.70 3.61 -2.40
CA GLU A 98 -16.71 5.02 -2.73
C GLU A 98 -16.37 5.91 -1.52
N LYS A 99 -16.99 5.63 -0.38
CA LYS A 99 -16.74 6.37 0.87
C LYS A 99 -15.27 6.36 1.26
N TYR A 100 -14.61 5.21 1.21
CA TYR A 100 -13.17 5.10 1.52
C TYR A 100 -12.32 5.86 0.51
N TYR A 101 -12.61 5.77 -0.77
CA TYR A 101 -11.89 6.53 -1.79
C TYR A 101 -12.02 8.04 -1.59
N LEU A 102 -13.23 8.54 -1.34
CA LEU A 102 -13.46 9.96 -1.07
C LEU A 102 -12.72 10.42 0.19
N GLN A 103 -12.70 9.63 1.26
CA GLN A 103 -11.89 9.93 2.44
C GLN A 103 -10.40 9.99 2.12
N GLY A 104 -9.91 9.08 1.28
CA GLY A 104 -8.52 9.08 0.84
C GLY A 104 -8.16 10.33 0.02
N LEU A 105 -9.06 10.77 -0.86
CA LEU A 105 -8.87 11.99 -1.65
C LEU A 105 -8.95 13.29 -0.83
N MET A 106 -9.62 13.28 0.33
CA MET A 106 -9.53 14.42 1.27
C MET A 106 -8.14 14.57 1.86
N ILE A 107 -7.38 13.49 1.96
CA ILE A 107 -6.01 13.47 2.49
C ILE A 107 -5.01 13.74 1.36
N GLU A 108 -5.17 13.03 0.26
CA GLU A 108 -4.27 13.08 -0.91
C GLU A 108 -5.08 13.19 -2.21
N PRO A 109 -5.46 14.43 -2.63
CA PRO A 109 -6.35 14.64 -3.78
C PRO A 109 -5.83 14.07 -5.10
N LYS A 110 -4.50 13.95 -5.23
CA LYS A 110 -3.84 13.44 -6.44
C LYS A 110 -3.35 12.01 -6.31
N HIS A 111 -3.81 11.25 -5.31
CA HIS A 111 -3.43 9.85 -5.13
C HIS A 111 -3.82 9.04 -6.38
N ILE A 112 -2.82 8.52 -7.09
CA ILE A 112 -2.99 7.90 -8.42
C ILE A 112 -3.98 6.73 -8.34
N GLY A 113 -3.72 5.73 -7.51
CA GLY A 113 -4.58 4.54 -7.43
C GLY A 113 -6.00 4.81 -6.93
N ILE A 114 -6.22 5.85 -6.10
CA ILE A 114 -7.59 6.21 -5.68
C ILE A 114 -8.35 6.84 -6.85
N ASN A 115 -7.74 7.76 -7.60
CA ASN A 115 -8.40 8.39 -8.74
C ASN A 115 -8.72 7.36 -9.83
N GLU A 116 -7.82 6.41 -10.11
CA GLU A 116 -8.09 5.28 -11.01
C GLU A 116 -9.29 4.47 -10.53
N TYR A 117 -9.21 3.89 -9.33
CA TYR A 117 -10.22 2.94 -8.85
C TYR A 117 -11.58 3.58 -8.56
N LEU A 118 -11.60 4.85 -8.14
CA LEU A 118 -12.85 5.59 -8.02
C LEU A 118 -13.45 5.89 -9.40
N GLY A 119 -12.62 6.22 -10.38
CA GLY A 119 -13.04 6.40 -11.77
C GLY A 119 -13.68 5.13 -12.33
N GLU A 120 -13.06 3.98 -12.14
CA GLU A 120 -13.61 2.69 -12.54
C GLU A 120 -14.95 2.38 -11.81
N LEU A 121 -15.04 2.68 -10.50
CA LEU A 121 -16.28 2.52 -9.75
C LEU A 121 -17.40 3.39 -10.36
N TYR A 122 -17.09 4.61 -10.76
CA TYR A 122 -18.04 5.50 -11.41
C TYR A 122 -18.51 4.95 -12.77
N VAL A 123 -17.63 4.39 -13.58
CA VAL A 123 -18.03 3.69 -14.82
C VAL A 123 -18.94 2.51 -14.50
N ALA A 124 -18.57 1.66 -13.56
CA ALA A 124 -19.35 0.49 -13.16
C ALA A 124 -20.76 0.83 -12.60
N THR A 125 -20.93 2.05 -12.12
CA THR A 125 -22.21 2.58 -11.58
C THR A 125 -22.88 3.59 -12.52
N ASN A 126 -22.52 3.62 -13.80
CA ASN A 126 -23.08 4.50 -14.86
C ASN A 126 -22.92 6.01 -14.58
N ARG A 127 -21.91 6.40 -13.82
CA ARG A 127 -21.59 7.80 -13.48
C ARG A 127 -20.37 8.29 -14.28
N HIS A 128 -20.44 8.22 -15.62
CA HIS A 128 -19.33 8.47 -16.53
C HIS A 128 -18.73 9.88 -16.39
N ASN A 129 -19.55 10.90 -16.13
CA ASN A 129 -19.03 12.27 -15.93
C ASN A 129 -18.03 12.34 -14.77
N LEU A 130 -18.34 11.67 -13.65
CA LEU A 130 -17.45 11.61 -12.49
C LEU A 130 -16.17 10.80 -12.79
N ALA A 131 -16.27 9.77 -13.63
CA ALA A 131 -15.09 9.02 -14.07
C ALA A 131 -14.14 9.89 -14.89
N VAL A 132 -14.68 10.72 -15.80
CA VAL A 132 -13.90 11.69 -16.60
C VAL A 132 -13.19 12.70 -15.70
N GLU A 133 -13.85 13.20 -14.64
CA GLU A 133 -13.20 14.08 -13.66
C GLU A 133 -12.00 13.42 -12.99
N ARG A 134 -12.10 12.12 -12.67
CA ARG A 134 -10.96 11.37 -12.09
C ARG A 134 -9.84 11.19 -13.10
N LEU A 135 -10.17 10.93 -14.36
CA LEU A 135 -9.21 10.83 -15.44
C LEU A 135 -8.42 12.15 -15.64
N GLU A 136 -9.10 13.30 -15.60
CA GLU A 136 -8.44 14.60 -15.71
C GLU A 136 -7.44 14.86 -14.57
N VAL A 137 -7.71 14.35 -13.35
CA VAL A 137 -6.74 14.44 -12.23
C VAL A 137 -5.48 13.65 -12.53
N LEU A 138 -5.59 12.52 -13.25
CA LEU A 138 -4.46 11.66 -13.62
C LEU A 138 -3.70 12.18 -14.84
N LYS A 139 -4.23 13.19 -15.57
CA LYS A 139 -3.61 13.72 -16.77
C LYS A 139 -2.20 14.23 -16.49
N GLY A 140 -1.25 13.72 -17.25
CA GLY A 140 0.15 14.11 -17.12
C GLY A 140 0.95 13.38 -16.05
N CYS A 141 0.37 12.36 -15.36
CA CYS A 141 1.13 11.54 -14.42
C CYS A 141 2.19 10.66 -15.11
N GLY A 142 2.03 10.36 -16.40
CA GLY A 142 2.88 9.40 -17.11
C GLY A 142 2.75 7.97 -16.56
N CYS A 143 1.61 7.66 -15.95
CA CYS A 143 1.35 6.41 -15.22
C CYS A 143 0.40 5.50 -16.00
N GLU A 144 0.47 4.19 -15.72
CA GLU A 144 -0.37 3.17 -16.35
C GLU A 144 -1.85 3.35 -15.98
N GLU A 145 -2.12 3.84 -14.78
CA GLU A 145 -3.47 4.06 -14.24
C GLU A 145 -4.28 5.06 -15.08
N TYR A 146 -3.63 6.05 -15.67
CA TYR A 146 -4.29 6.98 -16.61
C TYR A 146 -4.76 6.25 -17.87
N GLU A 147 -3.90 5.47 -18.50
CA GLU A 147 -4.23 4.73 -19.72
C GLU A 147 -5.27 3.64 -19.45
N GLU A 148 -5.19 2.97 -18.29
CA GLU A 148 -6.17 1.97 -17.85
C GLU A 148 -7.56 2.59 -17.70
N LEU A 149 -7.70 3.67 -16.93
CA LEU A 149 -8.98 4.35 -16.71
C LEU A 149 -9.54 4.93 -18.02
N LYS A 150 -8.69 5.49 -18.86
CA LYS A 150 -9.07 6.02 -20.17
C LYS A 150 -9.68 4.94 -21.06
N ALA A 151 -9.04 3.78 -21.16
CA ALA A 151 -9.53 2.64 -21.93
C ALA A 151 -10.87 2.08 -21.38
N ILE A 152 -11.04 2.08 -20.05
CA ILE A 152 -12.29 1.66 -19.41
C ILE A 152 -13.43 2.66 -19.70
N ILE A 153 -13.18 3.96 -19.63
CA ILE A 153 -14.16 4.99 -19.97
C ILE A 153 -14.56 4.91 -21.44
N ALA A 154 -13.61 4.63 -22.34
CA ALA A 154 -13.85 4.46 -23.77
C ALA A 154 -14.60 3.15 -24.12
N GLY A 155 -14.77 2.24 -23.16
CA GLY A 155 -15.35 0.91 -23.41
C GLY A 155 -14.44 -0.07 -24.14
N GLU A 156 -13.17 0.28 -24.31
CA GLU A 156 -12.15 -0.56 -24.95
C GLU A 156 -11.64 -1.65 -24.01
N LYS A 157 -11.81 -1.45 -22.72
CA LYS A 157 -11.43 -2.37 -21.66
C LYS A 157 -12.58 -2.54 -20.68
N VAL A 158 -12.84 -3.76 -20.28
CA VAL A 158 -13.85 -4.03 -19.24
C VAL A 158 -13.19 -3.83 -17.89
N SER A 159 -13.81 -3.01 -17.03
CA SER A 159 -13.42 -2.94 -15.63
C SER A 159 -13.48 -4.35 -15.04
N LYS A 160 -12.42 -4.77 -14.34
CA LYS A 160 -12.31 -6.14 -13.79
C LYS A 160 -13.20 -6.35 -12.55
N TYR A 161 -14.49 -5.95 -12.64
CA TYR A 161 -15.46 -6.03 -11.53
C TYR A 161 -16.72 -6.81 -11.93
#